data_1dc887eac816fe1008469f5e844bf50d
#
_entry.id   1dc887eac816fe1008469f5e844bf50d
#
_cell.length_a   1.000
_cell.length_b   1.000
_cell.length_c   1.000
_cell.angle_alpha   90.00
_cell.angle_beta   90.00
_cell.angle_gamma   90.00
#
_symmetry.space_group_name_H-M   'P 1'
#
loop_
_entity.id
_entity.type
_entity.pdbx_description
1 polymer ?
#
loop_
_entity_poly.entity_id
_entity_poly.type
_entity_poly.pdbx_seq_one_letter_code
_entity_poly.pdbx_strand_id
1 'polypeptide(L)'
;MALFGKKDKKPAANLSGKSRLDIKVKKDGAEYTFLLEGRLDTITSPDLEAKINEIVGDAKKLTLDLAKLEYISSAGLRVLLGALQAMEGKGDMVVRNLTQSVSEVFDLTGFSNLFNIE
;
A
#
# COMPACT_ATOMS: atom_id res chain seq x y z
N MET A 1 18.86 20.96 -5.06
CA MET A 1 18.90 20.43 -4.63
C MET A 1 18.54 19.88 -4.31
N ALA A 2 18.38 20.19 -4.64
CA ALA A 2 18.34 19.37 -4.20
C ALA A 2 17.85 18.94 -3.66
N LEU A 3 17.72 19.24 -3.99
CA LEU A 3 17.53 18.61 -3.40
C LEU A 3 16.96 18.14 -2.94
N PHE A 4 16.78 18.31 -3.47
CA PHE A 4 16.55 17.46 -2.93
C PHE A 4 16.11 16.89 -2.68
N GLY A 5 15.86 16.94 -3.21
CA GLY A 5 16.00 16.01 -2.83
C GLY A 5 15.53 15.43 -2.68
N LYS A 6 15.70 15.39 -3.16
CA LYS A 6 15.72 14.46 -2.89
C LYS A 6 15.74 13.80 -2.48
N LYS A 7 15.84 13.91 -2.81
CA LYS A 7 16.12 12.87 -2.30
C LYS A 7 16.28 12.41 -1.63
N ASP A 8 16.36 12.78 -2.04
CA ASP A 8 16.74 11.97 -1.18
C ASP A 8 16.50 11.69 -0.39
N LYS A 9 16.50 11.88 -0.51
CA LYS A 9 16.56 11.24 0.32
C LYS A 9 16.44 10.84 1.05
N LYS A 10 16.42 10.94 0.99
CA LYS A 10 16.58 10.17 1.78
C LYS A 10 16.66 9.68 2.55
N PRO A 11 16.68 9.73 2.55
CA PRO A 11 16.97 9.03 3.31
C PRO A 11 16.78 8.67 4.10
N ALA A 12 16.87 8.76 4.29
CA ALA A 12 17.01 8.31 5.21
C ALA A 12 16.67 7.85 5.95
N ALA A 13 16.62 8.00 5.98
CA ALA A 13 16.61 7.48 6.67
C ALA A 13 16.53 6.87 7.23
N ASN A 14 16.78 6.85 7.12
CA ASN A 14 17.00 6.08 7.49
C ASN A 14 17.26 5.68 8.15
N LEU A 15 17.08 6.40 7.73
CA LEU A 15 17.81 6.03 8.69
C LEU A 15 17.77 4.83 9.44
N SER A 16 18.13 4.62 9.71
CA SER A 16 18.07 3.39 10.39
C SER A 16 17.30 2.33 9.61
N GLY A 17 16.63 2.68 8.58
CA GLY A 17 15.94 1.74 7.72
C GLY A 17 14.82 0.94 8.39
N LYS A 18 14.36 1.38 9.56
CA LYS A 18 13.35 0.61 10.29
C LYS A 18 11.95 0.83 9.76
N SER A 19 11.70 2.02 9.20
CA SER A 19 10.41 2.36 8.62
C SER A 19 10.63 2.66 7.17
N ARG A 20 10.59 1.62 6.37
CA ARG A 20 10.88 1.73 4.95
C ARG A 20 9.86 0.97 4.15
N LEU A 21 9.41 1.59 3.08
CA LEU A 21 8.47 0.97 2.17
C LEU A 21 8.84 1.36 0.75
N ASP A 22 9.06 0.35 -0.09
CA ASP A 22 9.22 0.55 -1.52
C ASP A 22 7.88 0.28 -2.19
N ILE A 23 7.46 1.19 -3.04
CA ILE A 23 6.18 1.11 -3.75
C ILE A 23 6.47 1.15 -5.24
N LYS A 24 6.11 0.08 -5.94
CA LYS A 24 6.19 0.04 -7.39
C LYS A 24 4.78 -0.03 -7.94
N VAL A 25 4.51 0.78 -8.95
CA VAL A 25 3.18 0.83 -9.56
C VAL A 25 3.28 0.38 -11.00
N LYS A 26 2.45 -0.60 -11.35
CA LYS A 26 2.32 -1.05 -12.73
C LYS A 26 0.95 -0.62 -13.22
N LYS A 27 0.91 -0.03 -14.40
CA LYS A 27 -0.33 0.45 -14.99
C LYS A 27 -0.58 -0.27 -16.29
N ASP A 28 -1.80 -0.77 -16.45
CA ASP A 28 -2.26 -1.37 -17.70
C ASP A 28 -3.65 -0.83 -17.98
N GLY A 29 -3.71 0.21 -18.82
CA GLY A 29 -4.98 0.92 -19.03
C GLY A 29 -5.44 1.55 -17.73
N ALA A 30 -6.64 1.17 -17.28
CA ALA A 30 -7.20 1.65 -16.03
C ALA A 30 -7.00 0.66 -14.88
N GLU A 31 -6.14 -0.36 -15.06
CA GLU A 31 -5.83 -1.33 -14.02
C GLU A 31 -4.46 -1.02 -13.44
N TYR A 32 -4.43 -0.84 -12.14
CA TYR A 32 -3.19 -0.49 -11.43
C TYR A 32 -2.83 -1.61 -10.46
N THR A 33 -1.56 -1.98 -10.45
CA THR A 33 -1.04 -2.95 -9.48
C THR A 33 0.08 -2.27 -8.69
N PHE A 34 -0.09 -2.25 -7.38
CA PHE A 34 0.90 -1.73 -6.46
C PHE A 34 1.65 -2.88 -5.84
N LEU A 35 2.96 -2.89 -6.01
CA LEU A 35 3.84 -3.91 -5.41
C LEU A 35 4.53 -3.25 -4.23
N LEU A 36 4.23 -3.76 -3.04
CA LEU A 36 4.75 -3.19 -1.80
C LEU A 36 5.83 -4.07 -1.23
N GLU A 37 6.94 -3.46 -0.84
CA GLU A 37 8.05 -4.18 -0.23
C GLU A 37 8.49 -3.44 1.02
N GLY A 38 8.56 -4.14 2.15
CA GLY A 38 9.05 -3.60 3.40
C GLY A 38 7.97 -3.52 4.46
N ARG A 39 7.81 -2.35 5.05
CA ARG A 39 6.91 -2.15 6.19
C ARG A 39 5.92 -1.05 5.90
N LEU A 40 4.65 -1.34 6.11
CA LEU A 40 3.58 -0.35 6.00
C LEU A 40 3.14 0.00 7.41
N ASP A 41 3.68 1.09 7.92
CA ASP A 41 3.47 1.50 9.31
C ASP A 41 3.05 2.98 9.37
N THR A 42 3.06 3.56 10.56
CA THR A 42 2.64 4.93 10.76
C THR A 42 3.47 5.94 9.95
N ILE A 43 4.75 5.62 9.75
CA ILE A 43 5.66 6.54 9.06
C ILE A 43 5.51 6.43 7.54
N THR A 44 5.34 5.22 7.04
CA THR A 44 5.28 4.98 5.58
C THR A 44 3.89 5.05 4.99
N SER A 45 2.86 4.89 5.82
CA SER A 45 1.47 4.87 5.33
C SER A 45 1.08 6.13 4.55
N PRO A 46 1.50 7.34 4.95
CA PRO A 46 1.16 8.53 4.17
C PRO A 46 1.70 8.47 2.72
N ASP A 47 2.85 7.83 2.51
CA ASP A 47 3.41 7.72 1.17
C ASP A 47 2.52 6.84 0.28
N LEU A 48 2.03 5.73 0.82
CA LEU A 48 1.13 4.87 0.07
C LEU A 48 -0.20 5.57 -0.19
N GLU A 49 -0.72 6.25 0.81
CA GLU A 49 -1.98 6.97 0.66
C GLU A 49 -1.89 8.00 -0.46
N ALA A 50 -0.79 8.75 -0.51
CA ALA A 50 -0.60 9.76 -1.54
C ALA A 50 -0.58 9.13 -2.94
N LYS A 51 0.12 7.99 -3.08
CA LYS A 51 0.19 7.33 -4.39
C LYS A 51 -1.14 6.75 -4.83
N ILE A 52 -1.90 6.20 -3.90
CA ILE A 52 -3.23 5.69 -4.21
C ILE A 52 -4.14 6.84 -4.63
N ASN A 53 -4.09 7.96 -3.92
CA ASN A 53 -4.91 9.11 -4.24
C ASN A 53 -4.62 9.68 -5.63
N GLU A 54 -3.39 9.53 -6.12
CA GLU A 54 -3.04 9.99 -7.45
C GLU A 54 -3.75 9.23 -8.56
N ILE A 55 -4.09 7.97 -8.31
CA ILE A 55 -4.61 7.11 -9.40
C ILE A 55 -6.07 6.71 -9.22
N VAL A 56 -6.62 6.88 -8.03
CA VAL A 56 -7.93 6.31 -7.72
C VAL A 56 -9.04 6.89 -8.59
N GLY A 57 -8.88 8.13 -9.06
CA GLY A 57 -9.85 8.76 -9.94
C GLY A 57 -9.95 8.10 -11.30
N ASP A 58 -8.86 7.50 -11.77
CA ASP A 58 -8.77 6.88 -13.09
C ASP A 58 -8.84 5.36 -13.05
N ALA A 59 -8.72 4.78 -11.86
CA ALA A 59 -8.59 3.33 -11.72
C ALA A 59 -9.95 2.65 -11.83
N LYS A 60 -9.99 1.58 -12.62
CA LYS A 60 -11.14 0.67 -12.66
C LYS A 60 -10.83 -0.64 -11.97
N LYS A 61 -9.56 -0.89 -11.68
CA LYS A 61 -9.14 -2.00 -10.84
C LYS A 61 -7.87 -1.61 -10.12
N LEU A 62 -7.83 -1.89 -8.83
CA LEU A 62 -6.66 -1.65 -8.00
C LEU A 62 -6.27 -2.96 -7.34
N THR A 63 -5.05 -3.40 -7.60
CA THR A 63 -4.50 -4.59 -7.00
C THR A 63 -3.34 -4.20 -6.10
N LEU A 64 -3.34 -4.69 -4.88
CA LEU A 64 -2.21 -4.53 -3.96
C LEU A 64 -1.55 -5.88 -3.80
N ASP A 65 -0.31 -5.98 -4.24
CA ASP A 65 0.48 -7.21 -4.14
C ASP A 65 1.40 -7.07 -2.94
N LEU A 66 1.14 -7.87 -1.93
CA LEU A 66 1.82 -7.79 -0.64
C LEU A 66 2.83 -8.91 -0.43
N ALA A 67 3.30 -9.54 -1.52
CA ALA A 67 4.22 -10.67 -1.42
C ALA A 67 5.49 -10.34 -0.65
N LYS A 68 5.92 -9.10 -0.66
CA LYS A 68 7.15 -8.67 0.00
C LYS A 68 6.89 -7.70 1.15
N LEU A 69 5.65 -7.62 1.60
CA LEU A 69 5.31 -6.78 2.74
C LEU A 69 5.52 -7.57 4.03
N GLU A 70 6.41 -7.07 4.88
CA GLU A 70 6.80 -7.77 6.11
C GLU A 70 5.93 -7.43 7.30
N TYR A 71 5.30 -6.26 7.27
CA TYR A 71 4.58 -5.74 8.43
C TYR A 71 3.52 -4.74 7.99
N ILE A 72 2.39 -4.76 8.67
CA ILE A 72 1.34 -3.76 8.48
C ILE A 72 0.82 -3.33 9.84
N SER A 73 0.72 -2.00 10.03
CA SER A 73 0.18 -1.41 11.25
C SER A 73 -1.28 -1.02 11.07
N SER A 74 -1.90 -0.58 12.15
CA SER A 74 -3.28 -0.07 12.07
C SER A 74 -3.36 1.14 11.12
N ALA A 75 -2.32 1.96 11.08
CA ALA A 75 -2.29 3.09 10.13
C ALA A 75 -2.28 2.58 8.69
N GLY A 76 -1.52 1.50 8.42
CA GLY A 76 -1.51 0.89 7.09
C GLY A 76 -2.85 0.30 6.72
N LEU A 77 -3.48 -0.41 7.67
CA LEU A 77 -4.82 -0.96 7.42
C LEU A 77 -5.83 0.13 7.10
N ARG A 78 -5.71 1.27 7.78
CA ARG A 78 -6.60 2.39 7.52
C ARG A 78 -6.44 2.94 6.11
N VAL A 79 -5.21 2.98 5.61
CA VAL A 79 -4.97 3.41 4.23
C VAL A 79 -5.61 2.44 3.24
N LEU A 80 -5.49 1.13 3.50
CA LEU A 80 -6.11 0.14 2.63
C LEU A 80 -7.64 0.26 2.66
N LEU A 81 -8.21 0.50 3.84
CA LEU A 81 -9.65 0.67 3.95
C LEU A 81 -10.11 1.93 3.20
N GLY A 82 -9.34 3.02 3.30
CA GLY A 82 -9.65 4.23 2.55
C GLY A 82 -9.61 3.99 1.05
N ALA A 83 -8.66 3.20 0.58
CA ALA A 83 -8.58 2.83 -0.83
C ALA A 83 -9.81 2.02 -1.26
N LEU A 84 -10.23 1.07 -0.42
CA LEU A 84 -11.42 0.28 -0.72
C LEU A 84 -12.65 1.17 -0.85
N GLN A 85 -12.81 2.11 0.07
CA GLN A 85 -13.93 3.04 0.05
C GLN A 85 -13.87 3.93 -1.19
N ALA A 86 -12.69 4.37 -1.58
CA ALA A 86 -12.53 5.20 -2.76
C ALA A 86 -12.85 4.45 -4.06
N MET A 87 -12.66 3.13 -4.07
CA MET A 87 -12.94 2.31 -5.24
C MET A 87 -14.41 1.90 -5.33
N GLU A 88 -15.19 2.10 -4.28
CA GLU A 88 -16.61 1.74 -4.30
C GLU A 88 -17.31 2.52 -5.42
N GLY A 89 -18.07 1.79 -6.24
CA GLY A 89 -18.79 2.38 -7.35
C GLY A 89 -17.92 2.68 -8.56
N LYS A 90 -16.61 2.46 -8.47
CA LYS A 90 -15.71 2.72 -9.59
C LYS A 90 -15.16 1.44 -10.20
N GLY A 91 -14.86 0.45 -9.37
CA GLY A 91 -14.28 -0.78 -9.84
C GLY A 91 -13.85 -1.67 -8.69
N ASP A 92 -13.02 -2.65 -9.02
CA ASP A 92 -12.63 -3.68 -8.07
C ASP A 92 -11.33 -3.35 -7.37
N MET A 93 -11.23 -3.77 -6.11
CA MET A 93 -9.98 -3.73 -5.39
C MET A 93 -9.66 -5.15 -4.91
N VAL A 94 -8.44 -5.58 -5.18
CA VAL A 94 -7.96 -6.92 -4.82
C VAL A 94 -6.68 -6.77 -4.03
N VAL A 95 -6.55 -7.58 -2.97
CA VAL A 95 -5.31 -7.70 -2.20
C VAL A 95 -4.84 -9.14 -2.40
N ARG A 96 -3.59 -9.31 -2.78
CA ARG A 96 -3.11 -10.65 -3.07
C ARG A 96 -1.71 -10.90 -2.51
N ASN A 97 -1.39 -12.18 -2.39
CA ASN A 97 -0.07 -12.65 -1.97
C ASN A 97 0.31 -12.16 -0.57
N LEU A 98 -0.65 -12.21 0.37
CA LEU A 98 -0.35 -11.82 1.74
C LEU A 98 0.70 -12.74 2.34
N THR A 99 1.71 -12.14 2.97
CA THR A 99 2.63 -12.94 3.78
C THR A 99 1.89 -13.45 5.01
N GLN A 100 2.43 -14.47 5.67
CA GLN A 100 1.77 -15.03 6.83
C GLN A 100 1.55 -13.98 7.91
N SER A 101 2.54 -13.16 8.20
CA SER A 101 2.40 -12.15 9.25
C SER A 101 1.34 -11.11 8.92
N VAL A 102 1.24 -10.69 7.66
CA VAL A 102 0.22 -9.74 7.26
C VAL A 102 -1.16 -10.40 7.27
N SER A 103 -1.24 -11.65 6.81
CA SER A 103 -2.49 -12.40 6.82
C SER A 103 -3.04 -12.55 8.24
N GLU A 104 -2.17 -12.80 9.22
CA GLU A 104 -2.59 -12.90 10.62
C GLU A 104 -3.19 -11.59 11.12
N VAL A 105 -2.61 -10.47 10.74
CA VAL A 105 -3.15 -9.16 11.12
C VAL A 105 -4.53 -8.95 10.49
N PHE A 106 -4.68 -9.31 9.23
CA PHE A 106 -5.98 -9.20 8.56
C PHE A 106 -7.03 -10.05 9.27
N ASP A 107 -6.66 -11.27 9.66
CA ASP A 107 -7.59 -12.17 10.34
C ASP A 107 -7.98 -11.63 11.72
N LEU A 108 -7.00 -11.16 12.49
CA LEU A 108 -7.23 -10.68 13.84
C LEU A 108 -8.10 -9.43 13.87
N THR A 109 -8.00 -8.60 12.85
CA THR A 109 -8.73 -7.33 12.76
C THR A 109 -10.06 -7.45 12.05
N GLY A 110 -10.33 -8.62 11.45
CA GLY A 110 -11.55 -8.80 10.65
C GLY A 110 -11.43 -8.26 9.23
N PHE A 111 -10.27 -7.75 8.86
CA PHE A 111 -10.07 -7.17 7.53
C PHE A 111 -10.13 -8.23 6.43
N SER A 112 -9.86 -9.50 6.77
CA SER A 112 -10.01 -10.59 5.80
C SER A 112 -11.40 -10.65 5.19
N ASN A 113 -12.41 -10.22 5.94
CA ASN A 113 -13.79 -10.26 5.46
C ASN A 113 -14.19 -9.02 4.67
N LEU A 114 -13.37 -7.99 4.67
CA LEU A 114 -13.67 -6.74 3.99
C LEU A 114 -13.10 -6.67 2.58
N PHE A 115 -12.00 -7.36 2.33
CA PHE A 115 -11.28 -7.27 1.07
C PHE A 115 -11.46 -8.52 0.25
N ASN A 116 -11.35 -8.34 -1.07
CA ASN A 116 -11.26 -9.45 -2.00
C ASN A 116 -9.79 -9.90 -2.00
N ILE A 117 -9.52 -11.04 -1.38
CA ILE A 117 -8.16 -11.54 -1.20
C ILE A 117 -7.93 -12.72 -2.14
N GLU A 118 -6.82 -12.64 -2.88
CA GLU A 118 -6.41 -13.72 -3.78
C GLU A 118 -5.14 -14.41 -3.32
#